data_ae077be3fa4316de5b613ae80487a91e
#
_entry.id   ae077be3fa4316de5b613ae80487a91e
#
_cell.length_a   1.000
_cell.length_b   1.000
_cell.length_c   1.000
_cell.angle_alpha   90.00
_cell.angle_beta   90.00
_cell.angle_gamma   90.00
#
_symmetry.space_group_name_H-M   'P 1'
#
loop_
_entity.id
_entity.type
_entity.pdbx_description
1 polymer ?
#
loop_
_entity_poly.entity_id
_entity_poly.type
_entity_poly.pdbx_seq_one_letter_code
_entity_poly.pdbx_strand_id
1 'polypeptide(L)'
;MSQTETQSAHELFPTIHADLAEIEARLRRTVHSRLPVVPEVYLHTVHAGGKRVRPALTLLCGRLVGEANEATFDAAVAVELIHLASLIHDDVIDDSGRRRARLTANRVWGNKNAVLVAD
;
A
#
# COMPACT_ATOMS: atom_id res chain seq x y z
N MET A 1 27.64 8.91 -11.23
CA MET A 1 26.69 7.79 -11.08
C MET A 1 25.28 8.35 -11.12
N SER A 2 24.58 8.07 -12.19
CA SER A 2 23.16 8.38 -12.22
C SER A 2 22.42 7.42 -11.29
N GLN A 3 21.93 7.90 -10.17
CA GLN A 3 20.93 7.16 -9.43
C GLN A 3 19.69 7.12 -10.32
N THR A 4 19.29 5.93 -10.76
CA THR A 4 18.02 5.74 -11.41
C THR A 4 16.96 5.94 -10.33
N GLU A 5 16.46 7.15 -10.18
CA GLU A 5 15.33 7.42 -9.32
C GLU A 5 14.14 6.63 -9.87
N THR A 6 13.64 5.72 -9.06
CA THR A 6 12.48 4.94 -9.44
C THR A 6 11.25 5.82 -9.27
N GLN A 7 10.69 6.27 -10.38
CA GLN A 7 9.50 7.11 -10.40
C GLN A 7 8.29 6.40 -9.79
N SER A 8 7.50 7.13 -9.04
CA SER A 8 6.23 6.64 -8.52
C SER A 8 5.14 6.68 -9.59
N ALA A 9 4.02 5.97 -9.34
CA ALA A 9 2.87 6.03 -10.26
C ALA A 9 2.31 7.44 -10.41
N HIS A 10 2.41 8.28 -9.38
CA HIS A 10 2.02 9.69 -9.44
C HIS A 10 2.79 10.47 -10.51
N GLU A 11 4.08 10.20 -10.64
CA GLU A 11 4.95 10.88 -11.59
C GLU A 11 4.78 10.34 -13.02
N LEU A 12 4.61 9.01 -13.14
CA LEU A 12 4.47 8.35 -14.43
C LEU A 12 3.12 8.61 -15.10
N PHE A 13 2.06 8.80 -14.31
CA PHE A 13 0.70 8.89 -14.82
C PHE A 13 -0.02 10.16 -14.34
N PRO A 14 0.32 11.34 -14.89
CA PRO A 14 -0.29 12.59 -14.46
C PRO A 14 -1.82 12.63 -14.61
N THR A 15 -2.38 11.87 -15.56
CA THR A 15 -3.84 11.83 -15.81
C THR A 15 -4.62 11.23 -14.65
N ILE A 16 -3.99 10.40 -13.82
CA ILE A 16 -4.62 9.78 -12.66
C ILE A 16 -4.04 10.29 -11.33
N HIS A 17 -3.29 11.41 -11.38
CA HIS A 17 -2.64 11.94 -10.19
C HIS A 17 -3.64 12.24 -9.05
N ALA A 18 -4.75 12.91 -9.38
CA ALA A 18 -5.80 13.22 -8.40
C ALA A 18 -6.47 11.95 -7.86
N ASP A 19 -6.70 10.97 -8.72
CA ASP A 19 -7.30 9.68 -8.33
C ASP A 19 -6.36 8.90 -7.40
N LEU A 20 -5.07 8.91 -7.69
CA LEU A 20 -4.07 8.29 -6.82
C LEU A 20 -3.99 8.97 -5.45
N ALA A 21 -4.11 10.29 -5.39
CA ALA A 21 -4.18 11.03 -4.14
C ALA A 21 -5.40 10.61 -3.30
N GLU A 22 -6.54 10.38 -3.94
CA GLU A 22 -7.74 9.86 -3.27
C GLU A 22 -7.52 8.42 -2.77
N ILE A 23 -6.84 7.58 -3.53
CA ILE A 23 -6.48 6.23 -3.09
C ILE A 23 -5.59 6.28 -1.84
N GLU A 24 -4.58 7.15 -1.81
CA GLU A 24 -3.74 7.33 -0.62
C GLU A 24 -4.55 7.74 0.61
N ALA A 25 -5.49 8.68 0.44
CA ALA A 25 -6.36 9.11 1.52
C ALA A 25 -7.25 7.96 2.01
N ARG A 26 -7.80 7.15 1.11
CA ARG A 26 -8.63 5.98 1.45
C ARG A 26 -7.83 4.91 2.16
N LEU A 27 -6.61 4.62 1.71
CA LEU A 27 -5.71 3.67 2.38
C LEU A 27 -5.47 4.05 3.84
N ARG A 28 -5.28 5.34 4.11
CA ARG A 28 -5.04 5.82 5.47
C ARG A 28 -6.27 5.74 6.37
N ARG A 29 -7.48 5.78 5.80
CA ARG A 29 -8.75 5.77 6.54
C ARG A 29 -9.40 4.41 6.67
N THR A 30 -8.96 3.43 5.90
CA THR A 30 -9.72 2.18 5.71
C THR A 30 -9.73 1.28 6.94
N VAL A 31 -8.65 1.26 7.73
CA VAL A 31 -8.55 0.30 8.83
C VAL A 31 -9.13 0.86 10.11
N HIS A 32 -10.12 0.14 10.64
CA HIS A 32 -10.71 0.36 11.95
C HIS A 32 -10.64 -0.93 12.76
N SER A 33 -10.15 -0.85 13.98
CA SER A 33 -10.08 -1.99 14.87
C SER A 33 -10.18 -1.55 16.31
N ARG A 34 -10.75 -2.42 17.15
CA ARG A 34 -10.77 -2.22 18.62
C ARG A 34 -9.39 -2.48 19.22
N LEU A 35 -8.51 -3.19 18.50
CA LEU A 35 -7.14 -3.44 18.95
C LEU A 35 -6.22 -2.35 18.40
N PRO A 36 -5.62 -1.52 19.27
CA PRO A 36 -4.79 -0.38 18.81
C PRO A 36 -3.60 -0.78 17.94
N VAL A 37 -3.07 -1.98 18.12
CA VAL A 37 -1.91 -2.48 17.34
C VAL A 37 -2.23 -2.59 15.85
N VAL A 38 -3.49 -2.90 15.48
CA VAL A 38 -3.87 -3.11 14.09
C VAL A 38 -3.71 -1.83 13.25
N PRO A 39 -4.33 -0.69 13.61
CA PRO A 39 -4.11 0.54 12.86
C PRO A 39 -2.67 1.05 12.95
N GLU A 40 -1.96 0.83 14.05
CA GLU A 40 -0.55 1.23 14.16
C GLU A 40 0.34 0.50 13.16
N VAL A 41 0.24 -0.82 13.08
CA VAL A 41 1.01 -1.63 12.12
C VAL A 41 0.61 -1.28 10.68
N TYR A 42 -0.70 -1.15 10.44
CA TYR A 42 -1.21 -0.80 9.12
C TYR A 42 -0.67 0.56 8.64
N LEU A 43 -0.79 1.60 9.46
CA LEU A 43 -0.31 2.93 9.09
C LEU A 43 1.21 2.96 8.92
N HIS A 44 1.95 2.22 9.73
CA HIS A 44 3.39 2.08 9.54
C HIS A 44 3.71 1.52 8.15
N THR A 45 2.98 0.49 7.73
CA THR A 45 3.17 -0.14 6.43
C THR A 45 2.78 0.80 5.28
N VAL A 46 1.66 1.51 5.39
CA VAL A 46 1.22 2.50 4.41
C VAL A 46 2.22 3.65 4.30
N HIS A 47 2.68 4.17 5.43
CA HIS A 47 3.64 5.29 5.47
C HIS A 47 5.05 4.90 5.01
N ALA A 48 5.40 3.62 5.02
CA ALA A 48 6.64 3.16 4.43
C ALA A 48 6.71 3.44 2.92
N GLY A 49 5.58 3.78 2.33
CA GLY A 49 5.47 4.18 0.93
C GLY A 49 5.38 2.98 -0.01
N GLY A 50 5.41 3.30 -1.28
CA GLY A 50 5.34 2.35 -2.38
C GLY A 50 5.09 3.10 -3.67
N LYS A 51 5.28 2.42 -4.80
CA LYS A 51 5.08 3.02 -6.11
C LYS A 51 3.62 3.11 -6.52
N ARG A 52 2.73 2.39 -5.84
CA ARG A 52 1.29 2.33 -6.12
C ARG A 52 0.96 1.94 -7.56
N VAL A 53 1.76 1.05 -8.13
CA VAL A 53 1.57 0.59 -9.51
C VAL A 53 0.26 -0.17 -9.68
N ARG A 54 -0.10 -0.99 -8.71
CA ARG A 54 -1.33 -1.80 -8.76
C ARG A 54 -2.60 -0.95 -8.74
N PRO A 55 -2.77 0.00 -7.82
CA PRO A 55 -3.86 0.95 -7.89
C PRO A 55 -3.89 1.76 -9.18
N ALA A 56 -2.72 2.21 -9.65
CA ALA A 56 -2.62 2.96 -10.91
C ALA A 56 -3.14 2.15 -12.10
N LEU A 57 -2.75 0.89 -12.21
CA LEU A 57 -3.24 0.01 -13.27
C LEU A 57 -4.76 -0.21 -13.17
N THR A 58 -5.28 -0.38 -11.95
CA THR A 58 -6.71 -0.53 -11.73
C THR A 58 -7.48 0.71 -12.21
N LEU A 59 -6.99 1.90 -11.86
CA LEU A 59 -7.59 3.17 -12.28
C LEU A 59 -7.54 3.35 -13.79
N LEU A 60 -6.40 3.05 -14.42
CA LEU A 60 -6.23 3.15 -15.87
C LEU A 60 -7.14 2.18 -16.61
N CYS A 61 -7.24 0.94 -16.14
CA CYS A 61 -8.17 -0.05 -16.72
C CYS A 61 -9.63 0.40 -16.57
N GLY A 62 -10.00 0.97 -15.43
CA GLY A 62 -11.32 1.53 -15.22
C GLY A 62 -11.66 2.64 -16.23
N ARG A 63 -10.70 3.52 -16.51
CA ARG A 63 -10.87 4.61 -17.49
C ARG A 63 -10.97 4.13 -18.94
N LEU A 64 -10.39 2.97 -19.26
CA LEU A 64 -10.50 2.38 -20.61
C LEU A 64 -11.93 1.93 -20.94
N VAL A 65 -12.69 1.52 -19.93
CA VAL A 65 -14.06 1.02 -20.10
C VAL A 65 -15.13 2.03 -19.70
N GLY A 66 -14.74 3.20 -19.21
CA GLY A 66 -15.67 4.25 -18.79
C GLY A 66 -14.97 5.25 -17.85
N GLU A 67 -15.75 5.86 -16.99
CA GLU A 67 -15.23 6.74 -15.96
C GLU A 67 -14.92 5.96 -14.69
N ALA A 68 -13.89 6.40 -13.96
CA ALA A 68 -13.61 5.88 -12.62
C ALA A 68 -14.78 6.22 -11.69
N ASN A 69 -15.30 5.22 -11.00
CA ASN A 69 -16.40 5.36 -10.04
C ASN A 69 -15.99 4.78 -8.67
N GLU A 70 -16.91 4.79 -7.71
CA GLU A 70 -16.62 4.29 -6.37
C GLU A 70 -16.15 2.83 -6.38
N ALA A 71 -16.73 1.98 -7.23
CA ALA A 71 -16.29 0.59 -7.36
C ALA A 71 -14.84 0.48 -7.87
N THR A 72 -14.43 1.36 -8.77
CA THR A 72 -13.05 1.43 -9.27
C THR A 72 -12.09 1.82 -8.14
N PHE A 73 -12.43 2.82 -7.36
CA PHE A 73 -11.64 3.24 -6.20
C PHE A 73 -11.55 2.14 -5.15
N ASP A 74 -12.65 1.48 -4.84
CA ASP A 74 -12.67 0.37 -3.88
C ASP A 74 -11.80 -0.80 -4.35
N ALA A 75 -11.86 -1.13 -5.63
CA ALA A 75 -11.02 -2.16 -6.22
C ALA A 75 -9.53 -1.80 -6.14
N ALA A 76 -9.18 -0.56 -6.43
CA ALA A 76 -7.80 -0.08 -6.36
C ALA A 76 -7.26 -0.14 -4.92
N VAL A 77 -8.06 0.25 -3.93
CA VAL A 77 -7.72 0.15 -2.51
C VAL A 77 -7.54 -1.32 -2.11
N ALA A 78 -8.48 -2.18 -2.49
CA ALA A 78 -8.45 -3.60 -2.14
C ALA A 78 -7.19 -4.30 -2.68
N VAL A 79 -6.84 -4.04 -3.93
CA VAL A 79 -5.64 -4.61 -4.56
C VAL A 79 -4.37 -4.17 -3.82
N GLU A 80 -4.28 -2.91 -3.43
CA GLU A 80 -3.13 -2.41 -2.68
C GLU A 80 -3.09 -2.98 -1.26
N LEU A 81 -4.22 -3.13 -0.58
CA LEU A 81 -4.29 -3.77 0.74
C LEU A 81 -3.78 -5.20 0.70
N ILE A 82 -4.21 -5.98 -0.28
CA ILE A 82 -3.74 -7.36 -0.47
C ILE A 82 -2.23 -7.38 -0.69
N HIS A 83 -1.73 -6.46 -1.51
CA HIS A 83 -0.30 -6.33 -1.76
C HIS A 83 0.48 -5.98 -0.48
N LEU A 84 0.03 -4.99 0.29
CA LEU A 84 0.66 -4.59 1.55
C LEU A 84 0.68 -5.74 2.56
N ALA A 85 -0.42 -6.49 2.68
CA ALA A 85 -0.49 -7.67 3.53
C ALA A 85 0.52 -8.74 3.11
N SER A 86 0.65 -8.99 1.80
CA SER A 86 1.62 -9.95 1.28
C SER A 86 3.06 -9.52 1.58
N LEU A 87 3.36 -8.23 1.53
CA LEU A 87 4.69 -7.72 1.89
C LEU A 87 5.01 -7.95 3.36
N ILE A 88 4.05 -7.77 4.25
CA ILE A 88 4.23 -8.04 5.69
C ILE A 88 4.54 -9.52 5.91
N HIS A 89 3.78 -10.42 5.29
CA HIS A 89 4.02 -11.86 5.37
C HIS A 89 5.38 -12.25 4.80
N ASP A 90 5.76 -11.71 3.65
CA ASP A 90 7.05 -11.98 3.02
C ASP A 90 8.21 -11.53 3.91
N ASP A 91 8.11 -10.38 4.56
CA ASP A 91 9.13 -9.89 5.48
C ASP A 91 9.33 -10.83 6.68
N VAL A 92 8.25 -11.43 7.18
CA VAL A 92 8.34 -12.44 8.25
C VAL A 92 9.01 -13.72 7.74
N ILE A 93 8.60 -14.22 6.58
CA ILE A 93 9.13 -15.44 5.96
C ILE A 93 10.63 -15.28 5.66
N ASP A 94 11.02 -14.13 5.13
CA ASP A 94 12.42 -13.83 4.74
C ASP A 94 13.26 -13.33 5.92
N ASP A 95 12.67 -13.15 7.09
CA ASP A 95 13.31 -12.56 8.27
C ASP A 95 13.95 -11.19 7.96
N SER A 96 13.27 -10.40 7.14
CA SER A 96 13.74 -9.08 6.75
C SER A 96 13.54 -8.07 7.88
N GLY A 97 14.58 -7.29 8.18
CA GLY A 97 14.52 -6.25 9.21
C GLY A 97 14.20 -4.86 8.66
N ARG A 98 14.40 -4.65 7.37
CA ARG A 98 14.19 -3.35 6.73
C ARG A 98 13.58 -3.49 5.35
N ARG A 99 12.72 -2.51 5.01
CA ARG A 99 12.16 -2.31 3.68
C ARG A 99 12.11 -0.81 3.42
N ARG A 100 12.61 -0.36 2.25
CA ARG A 100 12.67 1.07 1.87
C ARG A 100 13.31 1.96 2.95
N ALA A 101 14.44 1.50 3.53
CA ALA A 101 15.18 2.17 4.60
C ALA A 101 14.41 2.34 5.92
N ARG A 102 13.24 1.71 6.07
CA ARG A 102 12.46 1.68 7.32
C ARG A 102 12.44 0.28 7.91
N LEU A 103 12.27 0.22 9.23
CA LEU A 103 12.10 -1.05 9.91
C LEU A 103 10.80 -1.72 9.46
N THR A 104 10.86 -3.04 9.25
CA THR A 104 9.67 -3.84 8.91
C THR A 104 8.73 -3.96 10.11
N ALA A 105 7.46 -4.27 9.84
CA ALA A 105 6.46 -4.46 10.90
C ALA A 105 6.86 -5.57 11.87
N ASN A 106 7.39 -6.68 11.36
CA ASN A 106 7.86 -7.78 12.20
C ASN A 106 9.05 -7.39 13.09
N ARG A 107 9.88 -6.45 12.64
CA ARG A 107 11.01 -5.95 13.45
C ARG A 107 10.54 -5.06 14.60
N VAL A 108 9.50 -4.25 14.37
CA VAL A 108 8.97 -3.32 15.38
C VAL A 108 8.02 -4.01 16.36
N TRP A 109 7.09 -4.83 15.86
CA TRP A 109 6.01 -5.45 16.66
C TRP A 109 6.15 -6.95 16.87
N GLY A 110 7.14 -7.60 16.27
CA GLY A 110 7.34 -9.04 16.32
C GLY A 110 6.57 -9.79 15.23
N ASN A 111 7.04 -10.97 14.90
CA ASN A 111 6.48 -11.79 13.82
C ASN A 111 5.01 -12.14 14.04
N LYS A 112 4.64 -12.52 15.26
CA LYS A 112 3.26 -12.91 15.57
C LYS A 112 2.26 -11.78 15.33
N ASN A 113 2.56 -10.58 15.81
CA ASN A 113 1.70 -9.42 15.61
C ASN A 113 1.65 -9.01 14.14
N ALA A 114 2.77 -9.05 13.44
CA ALA A 114 2.83 -8.74 12.01
C ALA A 114 1.94 -9.69 11.20
N VAL A 115 2.03 -11.00 11.44
CA VAL A 115 1.20 -12.00 10.75
C VAL A 115 -0.28 -11.79 11.04
N LEU A 116 -0.65 -11.58 12.30
CA LEU A 116 -2.05 -11.38 12.68
C LEU A 116 -2.66 -10.12 12.08
N VAL A 117 -1.90 -9.04 12.00
CA VAL A 117 -2.40 -7.79 11.39
C VAL A 117 -2.54 -7.96 9.87
N ALA A 118 -1.60 -8.61 9.21
CA ALA A 118 -1.66 -8.84 7.77
C ALA A 118 -2.83 -9.75 7.37
N ASP A 119 -3.16 -10.72 8.19
CA ASP A 119 -4.33 -11.59 7.97
C ASP A 119 -5.64 -10.79 8.02
#